data_a1b59839b30e902f76f445452d8d8d6c
#
_entry.id   a1b59839b30e902f76f445452d8d8d6c
#
_cell.length_a   1.000
_cell.length_b   1.000
_cell.length_c   1.000
_cell.angle_alpha   90.00
_cell.angle_beta   90.00
_cell.angle_gamma   90.00
#
_symmetry.space_group_name_H-M   'P 1'
#
loop_
_entity.id
_entity.type
_entity.pdbx_description
1 polymer ?
#
loop_
_entity_poly.entity_id
_entity_poly.type
_entity_poly.pdbx_seq_one_letter_code
_entity_poly.pdbx_strand_id
1 'polypeptide(L)'
;MIKLFLGNIGSGKSLCAVREMVQNIAHKTFYTNIIPKKPRLTPHIKVLKPEMIIEKEITGYKKKKDGSEEPVIDLKLNSKFWKEVPKPISVVLDEAHDFMNARRSASKVNIILGKFLALTRRILGESDYADGDLIFITQLDRRIDIICREMAHQIRYHVCHYQVNCLNCGCGLMENSETPERAVICPLCHSHKLKKSNFSIEVKHFCNIFAYTGWKEFGMKTWHRHYIISDIEKYFEFYNTLQWDNLFEDYY
;
A
#
# COMPACT_ATOMS: atom_id res chain seq x y z
N MET A 1 -8.53 -6.03 -9.52
CA MET A 1 -8.47 -4.58 -9.90
C MET A 1 -7.21 -3.96 -9.34
N ILE A 2 -6.61 -2.93 -9.99
CA ILE A 2 -5.45 -2.20 -9.45
C ILE A 2 -5.95 -0.94 -8.74
N LYS A 3 -5.59 -0.78 -7.45
CA LYS A 3 -6.00 0.33 -6.59
C LYS A 3 -4.76 1.06 -6.06
N LEU A 4 -4.78 2.37 -6.03
CA LEU A 4 -3.73 3.21 -5.47
C LEU A 4 -4.27 4.00 -4.27
N PHE A 5 -3.70 3.79 -3.09
CA PHE A 5 -4.06 4.50 -1.87
C PHE A 5 -3.05 5.61 -1.61
N LEU A 6 -3.52 6.84 -1.64
CA LEU A 6 -2.73 8.06 -1.48
C LEU A 6 -3.15 8.84 -0.23
N GLY A 7 -2.28 9.70 0.23
CA GLY A 7 -2.52 10.65 1.33
C GLY A 7 -1.27 10.89 2.16
N ASN A 8 -1.31 11.91 2.99
CA ASN A 8 -0.20 12.29 3.86
C ASN A 8 0.15 11.22 4.90
N ILE A 9 1.29 11.38 5.59
CA ILE A 9 1.65 10.56 6.74
C ILE A 9 0.54 10.66 7.80
N GLY A 10 0.11 9.50 8.30
CA GLY A 10 -0.97 9.44 9.29
C GLY A 10 -2.38 9.65 8.73
N SER A 11 -2.56 9.62 7.41
CA SER A 11 -3.89 9.74 6.79
C SER A 11 -4.76 8.47 6.88
N GLY A 12 -4.20 7.36 7.39
CA GLY A 12 -4.93 6.11 7.60
C GLY A 12 -4.97 5.17 6.39
N LYS A 13 -4.12 5.35 5.37
CA LYS A 13 -4.04 4.49 4.18
C LYS A 13 -3.88 3.02 4.52
N SER A 14 -2.81 2.68 5.26
CA SER A 14 -2.50 1.30 5.66
C SER A 14 -3.62 0.72 6.53
N LEU A 15 -4.22 1.54 7.40
CA LEU A 15 -5.36 1.14 8.22
C LEU A 15 -6.61 0.82 7.38
N CYS A 16 -6.88 1.61 6.33
CA CYS A 16 -7.96 1.31 5.37
C CYS A 16 -7.69 0.02 4.60
N ALA A 17 -6.43 -0.25 4.24
CA ALA A 17 -6.05 -1.50 3.59
C ALA A 17 -6.23 -2.70 4.54
N VAL A 18 -5.81 -2.58 5.81
CA VAL A 18 -6.05 -3.61 6.83
C VAL A 18 -7.55 -3.86 7.04
N ARG A 19 -8.35 -2.80 7.10
CA ARG A 19 -9.82 -2.93 7.16
C ARG A 19 -10.36 -3.70 5.95
N GLU A 20 -9.93 -3.37 4.74
CA GLU A 20 -10.35 -4.05 3.50
C GLU A 20 -9.93 -5.53 3.54
N MET A 21 -8.72 -5.84 3.99
CA MET A 21 -8.27 -7.22 4.18
C MET A 21 -9.15 -7.97 5.17
N VAL A 22 -9.32 -7.45 6.38
CA VAL A 22 -10.10 -8.11 7.46
C VAL A 22 -11.55 -8.35 7.05
N GLN A 23 -12.16 -7.42 6.32
CA GLN A 23 -13.54 -7.55 5.87
C GLN A 23 -13.74 -8.60 4.76
N ASN A 24 -12.68 -8.95 4.04
CA ASN A 24 -12.77 -9.83 2.86
C ASN A 24 -12.05 -11.18 3.02
N ILE A 25 -11.55 -11.53 4.21
CA ILE A 25 -10.84 -12.80 4.44
C ILE A 25 -11.68 -14.05 4.16
N ALA A 26 -13.01 -13.96 4.24
CA ALA A 26 -13.90 -15.07 3.91
C ALA A 26 -13.94 -15.39 2.40
N HIS A 27 -13.57 -14.45 1.56
CA HIS A 27 -13.76 -14.56 0.11
C HIS A 27 -12.45 -14.67 -0.66
N LYS A 28 -11.33 -14.21 -0.09
CA LYS A 28 -10.03 -14.22 -0.79
C LYS A 28 -8.84 -14.23 0.18
N THR A 29 -7.71 -14.72 -0.33
CA THR A 29 -6.44 -14.68 0.39
C THR A 29 -5.67 -13.40 0.04
N PHE A 30 -5.04 -12.81 1.05
CA PHE A 30 -4.20 -11.62 0.89
C PHE A 30 -2.73 -11.94 1.05
N TYR A 31 -1.90 -11.36 0.19
CA TYR A 31 -0.44 -11.32 0.31
C TYR A 31 -0.01 -9.87 0.53
N THR A 32 0.75 -9.61 1.59
CA THR A 32 1.09 -8.22 1.96
C THR A 32 2.40 -8.15 2.74
N ASN A 33 3.08 -7.02 2.65
CA ASN A 33 4.20 -6.68 3.53
C ASN A 33 3.74 -6.07 4.88
N ILE A 34 2.44 -5.87 5.07
CA ILE A 34 1.86 -5.50 6.37
C ILE A 34 1.71 -6.75 7.22
N ILE A 35 2.45 -6.87 8.32
CA ILE A 35 2.41 -8.06 9.17
C ILE A 35 1.22 -7.98 10.15
N PRO A 36 0.27 -8.91 10.07
CA PRO A 36 -0.87 -8.93 10.99
C PRO A 36 -0.44 -9.36 12.39
N LYS A 37 -0.91 -8.64 13.43
CA LYS A 37 -0.64 -8.96 14.83
C LYS A 37 -1.47 -10.14 15.36
N LYS A 38 -2.63 -10.42 14.73
CA LYS A 38 -3.55 -11.45 15.24
C LYS A 38 -3.33 -12.80 14.53
N PRO A 39 -2.92 -13.86 15.22
CA PRO A 39 -2.66 -15.18 14.64
C PRO A 39 -3.84 -15.75 13.83
N ARG A 40 -5.08 -15.46 14.24
CA ARG A 40 -6.30 -15.90 13.54
C ARG A 40 -6.41 -15.41 12.09
N LEU A 41 -5.68 -14.36 11.72
CA LEU A 41 -5.68 -13.81 10.37
C LEU A 41 -4.65 -14.47 9.46
N THR A 42 -3.65 -15.14 10.02
CA THR A 42 -2.52 -15.73 9.28
C THR A 42 -2.91 -16.71 8.18
N PRO A 43 -3.98 -17.54 8.31
CA PRO A 43 -4.40 -18.39 7.21
C PRO A 43 -4.82 -17.65 5.95
N HIS A 44 -5.37 -16.44 6.10
CA HIS A 44 -5.94 -15.64 5.02
C HIS A 44 -5.09 -14.44 4.63
N ILE A 45 -4.28 -13.91 5.56
CA ILE A 45 -3.37 -12.79 5.34
C ILE A 45 -1.94 -13.32 5.49
N LYS A 46 -1.28 -13.54 4.36
CA LYS A 46 0.06 -14.10 4.27
C LYS A 46 1.09 -13.00 4.06
N VAL A 47 2.23 -13.12 4.74
CA VAL A 47 3.34 -12.20 4.53
C VAL A 47 3.90 -12.43 3.12
N LEU A 48 3.92 -11.38 2.33
CA LEU A 48 4.53 -11.38 1.01
C LEU A 48 6.06 -11.39 1.17
N LYS A 49 6.70 -12.29 0.44
CA LYS A 49 8.17 -12.38 0.37
C LYS A 49 8.65 -12.05 -1.05
N PRO A 50 9.84 -11.47 -1.22
CA PRO A 50 10.38 -11.12 -2.53
C PRO A 50 10.39 -12.30 -3.50
N GLU A 51 10.73 -13.50 -3.03
CA GLU A 51 10.81 -14.73 -3.83
C GLU A 51 9.47 -15.15 -4.43
N MET A 52 8.37 -14.70 -3.84
CA MET A 52 7.02 -14.93 -4.41
C MET A 52 6.80 -14.13 -5.69
N ILE A 53 7.47 -12.97 -5.82
CA ILE A 53 7.36 -12.11 -7.01
C ILE A 53 8.54 -12.32 -7.95
N ILE A 54 9.77 -12.42 -7.40
CA ILE A 54 11.01 -12.44 -8.18
C ILE A 54 11.71 -13.78 -7.96
N GLU A 55 11.98 -14.47 -9.05
CA GLU A 55 12.81 -15.67 -9.09
C GLU A 55 14.22 -15.30 -9.55
N LYS A 56 15.23 -15.83 -8.85
CA LYS A 56 16.65 -15.71 -9.21
C LYS A 56 17.06 -16.94 -10.02
N GLU A 57 17.54 -16.73 -11.24
CA GLU A 57 18.05 -17.78 -12.10
C GLU A 57 19.54 -17.58 -12.36
N ILE A 58 20.36 -18.61 -12.17
CA ILE A 58 21.77 -18.58 -12.55
C ILE A 58 21.87 -18.84 -14.04
N THR A 59 22.28 -17.83 -14.81
CA THR A 59 22.38 -17.91 -16.28
C THR A 59 23.80 -18.24 -16.76
N GLY A 60 24.79 -18.22 -15.87
CA GLY A 60 26.19 -18.52 -16.18
C GLY A 60 27.11 -18.18 -15.04
N TYR A 61 28.41 -18.26 -15.29
CA TYR A 61 29.46 -17.89 -14.34
C TYR A 61 30.43 -16.92 -15.00
N LYS A 62 30.84 -15.89 -14.27
CA LYS A 62 31.84 -14.91 -14.69
C LYS A 62 33.10 -15.10 -13.86
N LYS A 63 34.26 -15.25 -14.53
CA LYS A 63 35.55 -15.31 -13.85
C LYS A 63 35.96 -13.95 -13.30
N LYS A 64 36.26 -13.89 -12.02
CA LYS A 64 36.87 -12.72 -11.37
C LYS A 64 38.38 -12.64 -11.69
N LYS A 65 38.98 -11.48 -11.43
CA LYS A 65 40.41 -11.25 -11.63
C LYS A 65 41.30 -12.15 -10.75
N ASP A 66 40.79 -12.66 -9.65
CA ASP A 66 41.43 -13.60 -8.73
C ASP A 66 41.29 -15.08 -9.14
N GLY A 67 40.65 -15.35 -10.29
CA GLY A 67 40.43 -16.70 -10.79
C GLY A 67 39.19 -17.39 -10.24
N SER A 68 38.49 -16.82 -9.25
CA SER A 68 37.23 -17.34 -8.73
C SER A 68 36.09 -17.13 -9.71
N GLU A 69 35.07 -18.01 -9.63
CA GLU A 69 33.85 -17.90 -10.45
C GLU A 69 32.71 -17.31 -9.63
N GLU A 70 32.06 -16.28 -10.18
CA GLU A 70 30.86 -15.68 -9.61
C GLU A 70 29.65 -15.99 -10.47
N PRO A 71 28.52 -16.45 -9.88
CA PRO A 71 27.33 -16.75 -10.64
C PRO A 71 26.72 -15.45 -11.23
N VAL A 72 26.37 -15.49 -12.49
CA VAL A 72 25.59 -14.45 -13.16
C VAL A 72 24.13 -14.74 -12.88
N ILE A 73 23.50 -13.89 -12.06
CA ILE A 73 22.11 -14.03 -11.67
C ILE A 73 21.24 -13.15 -12.57
N ASP A 74 20.25 -13.75 -13.18
CA ASP A 74 19.14 -13.05 -13.82
C ASP A 74 17.90 -13.08 -12.94
N LEU A 75 17.09 -12.03 -13.01
CA LEU A 75 15.87 -11.88 -12.25
C LEU A 75 14.66 -12.05 -13.17
N LYS A 76 13.74 -12.91 -12.79
CA LYS A 76 12.50 -13.17 -13.53
C LYS A 76 11.27 -13.07 -12.64
N LEU A 77 10.11 -12.84 -13.25
CA LEU A 77 8.83 -12.94 -12.54
C LEU A 77 8.56 -14.39 -12.16
N ASN A 78 8.33 -14.67 -10.89
CA ASN A 78 7.96 -16.00 -10.41
C ASN A 78 6.51 -16.35 -10.80
N SER A 79 6.31 -16.60 -12.06
CA SER A 79 4.99 -16.94 -12.61
C SER A 79 4.49 -18.30 -12.12
N LYS A 80 5.38 -19.21 -11.74
CA LYS A 80 5.04 -20.55 -11.23
C LYS A 80 4.29 -20.43 -9.91
N PHE A 81 4.86 -19.70 -8.94
CA PHE A 81 4.21 -19.46 -7.65
C PHE A 81 2.77 -18.91 -7.83
N TRP A 82 2.59 -17.88 -8.66
CA TRP A 82 1.28 -17.25 -8.84
C TRP A 82 0.26 -18.11 -9.60
N LYS A 83 0.71 -19.08 -10.40
CA LYS A 83 -0.18 -20.06 -11.04
C LYS A 83 -0.71 -21.11 -10.06
N GLU A 84 0.10 -21.50 -9.09
CA GLU A 84 -0.22 -22.58 -8.13
C GLU A 84 -1.07 -22.09 -6.95
N VAL A 85 -1.06 -20.78 -6.65
CA VAL A 85 -1.84 -20.21 -5.54
C VAL A 85 -3.33 -20.25 -5.84
N PRO A 86 -4.16 -20.78 -4.90
CA PRO A 86 -5.63 -20.77 -5.03
C PRO A 86 -6.20 -19.35 -5.19
N LYS A 87 -7.11 -19.19 -6.13
CA LYS A 87 -7.76 -17.90 -6.47
C LYS A 87 -9.13 -17.77 -5.80
N PRO A 88 -9.64 -16.55 -5.60
CA PRO A 88 -9.03 -15.25 -5.88
C PRO A 88 -8.04 -14.83 -4.79
N ILE A 89 -7.04 -14.05 -5.18
CA ILE A 89 -6.06 -13.47 -4.26
C ILE A 89 -6.01 -11.95 -4.40
N SER A 90 -5.60 -11.27 -3.33
CA SER A 90 -5.26 -9.85 -3.39
C SER A 90 -3.84 -9.63 -2.89
N VAL A 91 -3.14 -8.69 -3.49
CA VAL A 91 -1.79 -8.28 -3.08
C VAL A 91 -1.86 -6.85 -2.58
N VAL A 92 -1.34 -6.60 -1.38
CA VAL A 92 -1.32 -5.28 -0.75
C VAL A 92 0.12 -4.91 -0.45
N LEU A 93 0.59 -3.81 -1.03
CA LEU A 93 1.97 -3.34 -0.93
C LEU A 93 1.98 -1.97 -0.26
N ASP A 94 2.39 -1.94 1.01
CA ASP A 94 2.59 -0.70 1.74
C ASP A 94 3.97 -0.12 1.43
N GLU A 95 4.08 1.22 1.46
CA GLU A 95 5.24 2.00 1.03
C GLU A 95 5.74 1.60 -0.38
N ALA A 96 4.80 1.43 -1.29
CA ALA A 96 5.04 0.91 -2.64
C ALA A 96 6.10 1.70 -3.43
N HIS A 97 6.37 2.96 -3.07
CA HIS A 97 7.40 3.78 -3.68
C HIS A 97 8.83 3.31 -3.39
N ASP A 98 9.05 2.43 -2.40
CA ASP A 98 10.39 1.91 -2.10
C ASP A 98 10.84 0.89 -3.13
N PHE A 99 9.92 0.15 -3.72
CA PHE A 99 10.22 -0.88 -4.71
C PHE A 99 9.70 -0.60 -6.12
N MET A 100 8.69 0.23 -6.27
CA MET A 100 8.25 0.76 -7.58
C MET A 100 8.60 2.24 -7.71
N ASN A 101 9.89 2.57 -7.58
CA ASN A 101 10.36 3.93 -7.53
C ASN A 101 10.51 4.53 -8.94
N ALA A 102 9.86 5.66 -9.19
CA ALA A 102 9.94 6.38 -10.46
C ALA A 102 11.38 6.75 -10.87
N ARG A 103 12.28 6.98 -9.91
CA ARG A 103 13.71 7.28 -10.16
C ARG A 103 14.53 6.06 -10.57
N ARG A 104 14.00 4.84 -10.38
CA ARG A 104 14.64 3.57 -10.69
C ARG A 104 13.86 2.78 -11.74
N SER A 105 13.14 3.45 -12.61
CA SER A 105 12.25 2.84 -13.61
C SER A 105 12.95 1.79 -14.50
N ALA A 106 14.24 1.99 -14.79
CA ALA A 106 15.04 1.05 -15.57
C ALA A 106 15.65 -0.10 -14.76
N SER A 107 15.39 -0.18 -13.44
CA SER A 107 15.90 -1.31 -12.63
C SER A 107 15.22 -2.62 -13.02
N LYS A 108 15.94 -3.75 -12.93
CA LYS A 108 15.37 -5.08 -13.20
C LYS A 108 14.13 -5.35 -12.35
N VAL A 109 14.13 -4.91 -11.09
CA VAL A 109 12.99 -5.04 -10.17
C VAL A 109 11.76 -4.30 -10.69
N ASN A 110 11.89 -3.04 -11.09
CA ASN A 110 10.77 -2.27 -11.66
C ASN A 110 10.23 -2.89 -12.94
N ILE A 111 11.10 -3.41 -13.81
CA ILE A 111 10.69 -4.11 -15.04
C ILE A 111 9.87 -5.36 -14.70
N ILE A 112 10.29 -6.14 -13.69
CA ILE A 112 9.56 -7.34 -13.26
C ILE A 112 8.23 -6.97 -12.63
N LEU A 113 8.19 -5.94 -11.79
CA LEU A 113 6.96 -5.43 -11.20
C LEU A 113 6.01 -4.86 -12.27
N GLY A 114 6.55 -4.22 -13.32
CA GLY A 114 5.76 -3.83 -14.48
C GLY A 114 5.11 -5.02 -15.20
N LYS A 115 5.86 -6.12 -15.36
CA LYS A 115 5.30 -7.39 -15.89
C LYS A 115 4.25 -7.99 -14.96
N PHE A 116 4.47 -7.93 -13.64
CA PHE A 116 3.51 -8.36 -12.64
C PHE A 116 2.19 -7.58 -12.77
N LEU A 117 2.28 -6.24 -12.90
CA LEU A 117 1.14 -5.37 -13.17
C LEU A 117 0.38 -5.76 -14.44
N ALA A 118 1.10 -5.93 -15.55
CA ALA A 118 0.49 -6.29 -16.83
C ALA A 118 -0.25 -7.64 -16.77
N LEU A 119 0.19 -8.55 -15.92
CA LEU A 119 -0.43 -9.87 -15.71
C LEU A 119 -1.41 -9.92 -14.54
N THR A 120 -1.72 -8.79 -13.92
CA THR A 120 -2.51 -8.71 -12.67
C THR A 120 -3.80 -9.53 -12.75
N ARG A 121 -4.60 -9.41 -13.81
CA ARG A 121 -5.85 -10.17 -13.96
C ARG A 121 -5.61 -11.68 -13.93
N ARG A 122 -4.55 -12.16 -14.57
CA ARG A 122 -4.21 -13.60 -14.62
C ARG A 122 -3.64 -14.10 -13.30
N ILE A 123 -2.92 -13.24 -12.58
CA ILE A 123 -2.28 -13.54 -11.30
C ILE A 123 -3.30 -13.58 -10.18
N LEU A 124 -4.14 -12.56 -10.09
CA LEU A 124 -5.06 -12.40 -8.96
C LEU A 124 -6.31 -13.27 -9.07
N GLY A 125 -6.77 -13.48 -10.31
CA GLY A 125 -7.99 -14.24 -10.57
C GLY A 125 -9.27 -13.52 -10.16
N GLU A 126 -10.37 -14.19 -10.44
CA GLU A 126 -11.74 -13.73 -10.14
C GLU A 126 -12.58 -14.93 -9.68
N SER A 127 -13.63 -14.68 -8.94
CA SER A 127 -14.66 -15.65 -8.57
C SER A 127 -16.03 -14.99 -8.60
N ASP A 128 -17.10 -15.79 -8.49
CA ASP A 128 -18.47 -15.28 -8.42
C ASP A 128 -18.74 -14.34 -7.23
N TYR A 129 -17.90 -14.43 -6.19
CA TYR A 129 -18.07 -13.67 -4.95
C TYR A 129 -17.08 -12.53 -4.78
N ALA A 130 -15.89 -12.61 -5.37
CA ALA A 130 -14.86 -11.59 -5.22
C ALA A 130 -13.81 -11.65 -6.32
N ASP A 131 -13.38 -10.47 -6.76
CA ASP A 131 -12.23 -10.32 -7.65
C ASP A 131 -10.96 -10.11 -6.83
N GLY A 132 -9.84 -10.55 -7.37
CA GLY A 132 -8.53 -10.23 -6.83
C GLY A 132 -8.16 -8.76 -7.06
N ASP A 133 -7.52 -8.17 -6.05
CA ASP A 133 -7.08 -6.78 -6.07
C ASP A 133 -5.56 -6.66 -5.88
N LEU A 134 -4.96 -5.69 -6.55
CA LEU A 134 -3.60 -5.23 -6.30
C LEU A 134 -3.68 -3.81 -5.75
N ILE A 135 -3.28 -3.65 -4.49
CA ILE A 135 -3.39 -2.40 -3.76
C ILE A 135 -1.99 -1.88 -3.48
N PHE A 136 -1.69 -0.70 -3.99
CA PHE A 136 -0.47 0.04 -3.69
C PHE A 136 -0.78 1.17 -2.72
N ILE A 137 0.01 1.27 -1.66
CA ILE A 137 -0.10 2.33 -0.66
C ILE A 137 1.16 3.18 -0.75
N THR A 138 1.00 4.48 -0.92
CA THR A 138 2.11 5.44 -0.96
C THR A 138 1.68 6.81 -0.46
N GLN A 139 2.64 7.62 -0.03
CA GLN A 139 2.38 8.98 0.42
C GLN A 139 2.25 9.94 -0.77
N LEU A 140 3.08 9.75 -1.78
CA LEU A 140 3.18 10.64 -2.94
C LEU A 140 3.09 9.84 -4.24
N ASP A 141 2.14 10.19 -5.07
CA ASP A 141 1.97 9.61 -6.40
C ASP A 141 3.21 9.77 -7.30
N ARG A 142 3.94 10.89 -7.16
CA ARG A 142 5.14 11.19 -7.96
C ARG A 142 6.34 10.29 -7.65
N ARG A 143 6.34 9.60 -6.52
CA ARG A 143 7.42 8.67 -6.14
C ARG A 143 7.23 7.29 -6.73
N ILE A 144 6.00 6.90 -7.04
CA ILE A 144 5.70 5.61 -7.63
C ILE A 144 5.92 5.64 -9.15
N ASP A 145 6.35 4.53 -9.71
CA ASP A 145 6.59 4.39 -11.14
C ASP A 145 5.35 4.75 -11.97
N ILE A 146 5.58 5.40 -13.11
CA ILE A 146 4.51 5.88 -14.00
C ILE A 146 3.62 4.72 -14.47
N ILE A 147 4.19 3.55 -14.73
CA ILE A 147 3.43 2.37 -15.17
C ILE A 147 2.38 2.00 -14.13
N CYS A 148 2.74 2.01 -12.85
CA CYS A 148 1.79 1.72 -11.77
C CYS A 148 0.65 2.74 -11.72
N ARG A 149 0.98 4.03 -11.89
CA ARG A 149 -0.01 5.11 -11.90
C ARG A 149 -0.98 5.01 -13.07
N GLU A 150 -0.45 4.73 -14.26
CA GLU A 150 -1.25 4.59 -15.48
C GLU A 150 -2.17 3.37 -15.45
N MET A 151 -1.72 2.27 -14.86
CA MET A 151 -2.48 1.04 -14.76
C MET A 151 -3.47 1.01 -13.59
N ALA A 152 -3.39 1.96 -12.66
CA ALA A 152 -4.32 2.02 -11.54
C ALA A 152 -5.74 2.32 -12.03
N HIS A 153 -6.69 1.43 -11.75
CA HIS A 153 -8.10 1.60 -12.11
C HIS A 153 -8.81 2.55 -11.14
N GLN A 154 -8.41 2.52 -9.88
CA GLN A 154 -8.97 3.34 -8.82
C GLN A 154 -7.85 4.00 -8.01
N ILE A 155 -8.08 5.26 -7.70
CA ILE A 155 -7.21 6.01 -6.80
C ILE A 155 -8.06 6.52 -5.65
N ARG A 156 -7.60 6.26 -4.41
CA ARG A 156 -8.27 6.64 -3.19
C ARG A 156 -7.36 7.56 -2.39
N TYR A 157 -7.78 8.78 -2.22
CA TYR A 157 -7.08 9.76 -1.39
C TYR A 157 -7.68 9.76 0.01
N HIS A 158 -6.83 9.58 1.02
CA HIS A 158 -7.23 9.39 2.40
C HIS A 158 -6.84 10.60 3.25
N VAL A 159 -7.78 11.07 4.07
CA VAL A 159 -7.58 12.12 5.07
C VAL A 159 -8.11 11.61 6.40
N CYS A 160 -7.24 11.53 7.40
CA CYS A 160 -7.64 11.15 8.75
C CYS A 160 -8.06 12.40 9.53
N HIS A 161 -9.27 12.39 10.05
CA HIS A 161 -9.82 13.39 10.97
C HIS A 161 -9.80 12.83 12.39
N TYR A 162 -9.50 13.65 13.35
CA TYR A 162 -9.49 13.29 14.77
C TYR A 162 -9.76 14.50 15.66
N GLN A 163 -10.27 14.23 16.84
CA GLN A 163 -10.43 15.22 17.88
C GLN A 163 -9.21 15.22 18.80
N VAL A 164 -8.64 16.38 19.05
CA VAL A 164 -7.57 16.59 20.05
C VAL A 164 -8.19 17.16 21.31
N ASN A 165 -8.21 16.39 22.39
CA ASN A 165 -8.78 16.80 23.66
C ASN A 165 -7.69 17.15 24.65
N CYS A 166 -7.80 18.29 25.31
CA CYS A 166 -6.95 18.64 26.43
C CYS A 166 -7.40 17.92 27.71
N LEU A 167 -6.50 17.14 28.29
CA LEU A 167 -6.80 16.40 29.53
C LEU A 167 -6.85 17.30 30.80
N ASN A 168 -6.42 18.57 30.65
CA ASN A 168 -6.40 19.52 31.78
C ASN A 168 -7.68 20.36 31.84
N CYS A 169 -8.12 20.94 30.73
CA CYS A 169 -9.29 21.84 30.72
C CYS A 169 -10.49 21.32 29.92
N GLY A 170 -10.40 20.12 29.32
CA GLY A 170 -11.47 19.52 28.52
C GLY A 170 -11.72 20.15 27.14
N CYS A 171 -10.96 21.16 26.77
CA CYS A 171 -11.07 21.77 25.44
C CYS A 171 -10.82 20.73 24.35
N GLY A 172 -11.66 20.71 23.30
CA GLY A 172 -11.55 19.87 22.12
C GLY A 172 -11.33 20.69 20.85
N LEU A 173 -10.39 20.24 20.00
CA LEU A 173 -10.11 20.80 18.70
C LEU A 173 -10.26 19.71 17.64
N MET A 174 -10.82 20.07 16.49
CA MET A 174 -10.85 19.17 15.33
C MET A 174 -9.64 19.42 14.46
N GLU A 175 -8.90 18.35 14.18
CA GLU A 175 -7.74 18.36 13.29
C GLU A 175 -7.85 17.24 12.25
N ASN A 176 -7.01 17.30 11.24
CA ASN A 176 -6.88 16.24 10.26
C ASN A 176 -5.41 16.04 9.83
N SER A 177 -5.15 15.01 9.06
CA SER A 177 -3.80 14.67 8.58
C SER A 177 -3.20 15.68 7.60
N GLU A 178 -3.99 16.63 7.09
CA GLU A 178 -3.56 17.70 6.19
C GLU A 178 -3.29 19.03 6.94
N THR A 179 -3.64 19.11 8.23
CA THR A 179 -3.39 20.30 9.05
C THR A 179 -1.87 20.55 9.15
N PRO A 180 -1.35 21.70 8.64
CA PRO A 180 0.09 21.95 8.58
C PRO A 180 0.73 22.05 9.97
N GLU A 181 0.03 22.74 10.88
CA GLU A 181 0.46 22.91 12.28
C GLU A 181 -0.47 22.16 13.19
N ARG A 182 0.03 21.05 13.74
CA ARG A 182 -0.72 20.27 14.73
C ARG A 182 -0.58 20.88 16.10
N ALA A 183 -1.67 20.91 16.86
CA ALA A 183 -1.63 21.41 18.22
C ALA A 183 -0.69 20.56 19.08
N VAL A 184 0.35 21.19 19.61
CA VAL A 184 1.32 20.59 20.54
C VAL A 184 0.97 20.99 21.99
N ILE A 185 0.29 22.10 22.13
CA ILE A 185 -0.19 22.66 23.40
C ILE A 185 -1.65 23.10 23.28
N CYS A 186 -2.38 23.00 24.38
CA CYS A 186 -3.75 23.48 24.42
C CYS A 186 -3.80 25.01 24.25
N PRO A 187 -4.58 25.55 23.33
CA PRO A 187 -4.65 27.01 23.10
C PRO A 187 -5.33 27.76 24.26
N LEU A 188 -6.09 27.08 25.13
CA LEU A 188 -6.77 27.73 26.23
C LEU A 188 -5.97 27.70 27.53
N CYS A 189 -5.36 26.58 27.90
CA CYS A 189 -4.68 26.44 29.20
C CYS A 189 -3.18 26.15 29.07
N HIS A 190 -2.64 26.19 27.86
CA HIS A 190 -1.22 25.92 27.54
C HIS A 190 -0.67 24.58 28.03
N SER A 191 -1.54 23.62 28.35
CA SER A 191 -1.13 22.28 28.77
C SER A 191 -0.64 21.46 27.58
N HIS A 192 0.43 20.68 27.77
CA HIS A 192 0.92 19.67 26.82
C HIS A 192 0.18 18.33 26.90
N LYS A 193 -0.74 18.16 27.86
CA LYS A 193 -1.50 16.93 28.05
C LYS A 193 -2.65 16.83 27.04
N LEU A 194 -2.33 16.49 25.79
CA LEU A 194 -3.30 16.33 24.72
C LEU A 194 -3.51 14.85 24.39
N LYS A 195 -4.76 14.46 24.11
CA LYS A 195 -5.14 13.11 23.69
C LYS A 195 -5.96 13.17 22.41
N LYS A 196 -5.59 12.35 21.42
CA LYS A 196 -6.37 12.17 20.21
C LYS A 196 -7.45 11.11 20.40
N SER A 197 -8.62 11.35 19.85
CA SER A 197 -9.77 10.44 19.88
C SER A 197 -10.69 10.68 18.67
N ASN A 198 -11.78 9.90 18.58
CA ASN A 198 -12.81 10.05 17.55
C ASN A 198 -12.24 10.08 16.12
N PHE A 199 -11.39 9.09 15.83
CA PHE A 199 -10.77 8.97 14.53
C PHE A 199 -11.79 8.56 13.47
N SER A 200 -11.77 9.27 12.35
CA SER A 200 -12.49 8.91 11.14
C SER A 200 -11.59 9.13 9.92
N ILE A 201 -11.83 8.39 8.85
CA ILE A 201 -11.07 8.54 7.61
C ILE A 201 -12.01 8.95 6.50
N GLU A 202 -11.77 10.12 5.96
CA GLU A 202 -12.39 10.59 4.73
C GLU A 202 -11.66 9.96 3.55
N VAL A 203 -12.39 9.33 2.64
CA VAL A 203 -11.86 8.73 1.42
C VAL A 203 -12.49 9.40 0.22
N LYS A 204 -11.65 10.07 -0.57
CA LYS A 204 -12.01 10.62 -1.88
C LYS A 204 -11.61 9.62 -2.95
N HIS A 205 -12.60 9.10 -3.65
CA HIS A 205 -12.42 8.04 -4.62
C HIS A 205 -12.48 8.59 -6.04
N PHE A 206 -11.43 8.35 -6.80
CA PHE A 206 -11.28 8.76 -8.20
C PHE A 206 -11.20 7.53 -9.09
N CYS A 207 -11.92 7.55 -10.21
CA CYS A 207 -11.64 6.62 -11.31
C CYS A 207 -10.47 7.17 -12.11
N ASN A 208 -9.55 6.31 -12.50
CA ASN A 208 -8.46 6.70 -13.35
C ASN A 208 -8.94 6.81 -14.80
N ILE A 209 -9.00 8.03 -15.30
CA ILE A 209 -9.31 8.34 -16.69
C ILE A 209 -8.07 8.74 -17.48
N PHE A 210 -6.90 8.40 -16.99
CA PHE A 210 -5.59 8.77 -17.55
C PHE A 210 -5.48 8.49 -19.06
N ALA A 211 -6.05 7.38 -19.52
CA ALA A 211 -6.08 7.03 -20.93
C ALA A 211 -6.74 8.10 -21.83
N TYR A 212 -7.55 8.99 -21.26
CA TYR A 212 -8.30 10.01 -21.99
C TYR A 212 -7.80 11.44 -21.74
N THR A 213 -7.40 11.77 -20.53
CA THR A 213 -7.17 13.15 -20.10
C THR A 213 -5.76 13.43 -19.59
N GLY A 214 -5.03 12.39 -19.18
CA GLY A 214 -3.72 12.50 -18.56
C GLY A 214 -3.75 12.93 -17.08
N TRP A 215 -2.58 12.83 -16.44
CA TRP A 215 -2.42 13.10 -15.00
C TRP A 215 -2.68 14.54 -14.58
N LYS A 216 -2.52 15.51 -15.49
CA LYS A 216 -2.71 16.92 -15.16
C LYS A 216 -4.14 17.23 -14.74
N GLU A 217 -5.11 16.49 -15.24
CA GLU A 217 -6.52 16.65 -14.91
C GLU A 217 -6.98 15.78 -13.74
N PHE A 218 -6.17 14.79 -13.38
CA PHE A 218 -6.49 13.80 -12.38
C PHE A 218 -6.83 14.39 -11.01
N GLY A 219 -6.17 15.38 -10.53
CA GLY A 219 -6.39 15.96 -9.20
C GLY A 219 -7.51 17.02 -9.14
N MET A 220 -8.06 17.43 -10.26
CA MET A 220 -8.79 18.71 -10.29
C MET A 220 -10.32 18.61 -10.32
N LYS A 221 -10.95 17.55 -10.82
CA LYS A 221 -12.40 17.60 -11.04
C LYS A 221 -13.22 16.31 -10.97
N THR A 222 -12.62 15.13 -10.80
CA THR A 222 -13.35 13.87 -11.05
C THR A 222 -13.30 12.84 -9.92
N TRP A 223 -13.51 13.28 -8.68
CA TRP A 223 -13.83 12.31 -7.65
C TRP A 223 -15.29 11.86 -7.80
N HIS A 224 -15.47 10.51 -7.87
CA HIS A 224 -16.81 9.92 -8.08
C HIS A 224 -17.53 9.62 -6.78
N ARG A 225 -16.79 9.36 -5.73
CA ARG A 225 -17.33 9.04 -4.42
C ARG A 225 -16.50 9.69 -3.33
N HIS A 226 -17.24 10.16 -2.35
CA HIS A 226 -16.73 10.64 -1.10
C HIS A 226 -17.49 9.89 0.00
N TYR A 227 -16.75 9.29 0.94
CA TYR A 227 -17.35 8.62 2.08
C TYR A 227 -16.43 8.72 3.28
N ILE A 228 -17.03 8.63 4.48
CA ILE A 228 -16.32 8.66 5.74
C ILE A 228 -16.39 7.27 6.35
N ILE A 229 -15.24 6.77 6.79
CA ILE A 229 -15.12 5.55 7.56
C ILE A 229 -15.01 5.95 9.02
N SER A 230 -16.05 5.69 9.78
CA SER A 230 -16.07 5.74 11.24
C SER A 230 -15.61 4.41 11.84
N ASP A 231 -15.45 4.34 13.15
CA ASP A 231 -15.07 3.14 13.91
C ASP A 231 -13.77 2.48 13.42
N ILE A 232 -12.86 3.28 12.92
CA ILE A 232 -11.58 2.82 12.37
C ILE A 232 -10.65 2.33 13.47
N GLU A 233 -10.83 2.80 14.70
CA GLU A 233 -10.00 2.48 15.88
C GLU A 233 -9.98 0.98 16.18
N LYS A 234 -11.06 0.25 15.88
CA LYS A 234 -11.14 -1.21 16.05
C LYS A 234 -10.13 -1.99 15.20
N TYR A 235 -9.53 -1.36 14.19
CA TYR A 235 -8.52 -1.97 13.33
C TYR A 235 -7.08 -1.67 13.78
N PHE A 236 -6.85 -0.77 14.76
CA PHE A 236 -5.52 -0.46 15.28
C PHE A 236 -4.80 -1.67 15.90
N GLU A 237 -5.58 -2.61 16.43
CA GLU A 237 -5.05 -3.81 17.04
C GLU A 237 -4.58 -4.89 16.04
N PHE A 238 -4.90 -4.75 14.75
CA PHE A 238 -4.62 -5.78 13.74
C PHE A 238 -3.23 -5.69 13.13
N TYR A 239 -2.55 -4.53 13.19
CA TYR A 239 -1.23 -4.37 12.60
C TYR A 239 -0.35 -3.40 13.40
N ASN A 240 0.96 -3.41 13.11
CA ASN A 240 1.91 -2.48 13.72
C ASN A 240 2.24 -1.35 12.74
N THR A 241 1.89 -0.11 13.11
CA THR A 241 2.16 1.08 12.29
C THR A 241 3.64 1.46 12.21
N LEU A 242 4.48 0.93 13.12
CA LEU A 242 5.91 1.23 13.18
C LEU A 242 6.76 0.16 12.49
N GLN A 243 6.12 -0.89 11.95
CA GLN A 243 6.84 -1.93 11.26
C GLN A 243 7.13 -1.49 9.83
N TRP A 244 8.42 -1.48 9.49
CA TRP A 244 8.90 -1.21 8.15
C TRP A 244 10.00 -2.19 7.79
N ASP A 245 9.78 -2.93 6.70
CA ASP A 245 10.77 -3.79 6.08
C ASP A 245 10.82 -3.45 4.59
N ASN A 246 12.02 -3.14 4.07
CA ASN A 246 12.19 -2.97 2.64
C ASN A 246 12.18 -4.34 1.96
N LEU A 247 11.05 -4.68 1.36
CA LEU A 247 10.79 -6.01 0.80
C LEU A 247 11.83 -6.45 -0.25
N PHE A 248 12.47 -5.52 -0.96
CA PHE A 248 13.39 -5.81 -2.07
C PHE A 248 14.82 -5.26 -1.87
N GLU A 249 15.24 -4.98 -0.64
CA GLU A 249 16.56 -4.40 -0.36
C GLU A 249 17.69 -5.23 -0.98
N ASP A 250 17.62 -6.55 -0.87
CA ASP A 250 18.62 -7.50 -1.39
C ASP A 250 18.58 -7.71 -2.92
N TYR A 251 17.74 -7.00 -3.64
CA TYR A 251 17.54 -7.14 -5.08
C TYR A 251 17.97 -5.92 -5.90
N TYR A 252 18.47 -4.88 -5.22
CA TYR A 252 18.98 -3.65 -5.85
C TYR A 252 20.52 -3.59 -5.91
#